data_444f2c9fa633e4a5c583cd2b77e88635
#
_entry.id   444f2c9fa633e4a5c583cd2b77e88635
#
_cell.length_a   1.000
_cell.length_b   1.000
_cell.length_c   1.000
_cell.angle_alpha   90.00
_cell.angle_beta   90.00
_cell.angle_gamma   90.00
#
_symmetry.space_group_name_H-M   'P 1'
#
loop_
_entity.id
_entity.type
_entity.pdbx_description
1 polymer ?
#
loop_
_entity_poly.entity_id
_entity_poly.type
_entity_poly.pdbx_seq_one_letter_code
_entity_poly.pdbx_strand_id
1 'polypeptide(L)'
;MSTRMEKIDMYDVAIIGGGPAGSTAATLLARAGRRVVVLEREKFPRFHIGESLLPFSTQAFDRLGVREKLDRTFLPKYGGEIVAACGTRGIKFYFKDGLRARRDRAYQVTRSEFDKLLLDHSRESGAEVREETAVKNISFPDDHVKIDIETVAGERNVLQARYLLDCSGRQTILGSFFKLKKTYDHLQKFSVFAHYENVDRAEGIDGTLIRMVRGLDRWFWMIPLTPTRMSIGVVMDTTTFRAMKLLPEAALEKCIDEQPMVLERMTRAERVSPVYSAGDYSYRNAKLFGDRWLLAGDAAGFIDPVFSSGVFLAIMSAESAADTLDQVLRDESCKRRLFKNYARRVNYIMDMYLTFVTAWYRRSKEFLEVFLNPTDTMQIAAAVNAVLAGNEGRSFPIKWRMWLFYFFVNAQRFFAFSPRLSLVPKKMDVESKPEAVGAFS
;
A
#
# COMPACT_ATOMS: atom_id res chain seq x y z
N MET A 1 -46.47 -29.10 19.25
CA MET A 1 -45.23 -28.47 19.75
C MET A 1 -44.68 -27.58 18.66
N SER A 2 -44.92 -26.26 18.75
CA SER A 2 -44.41 -25.29 17.80
C SER A 2 -42.95 -25.04 18.12
N THR A 3 -42.06 -25.54 17.29
CA THR A 3 -40.63 -25.24 17.34
C THR A 3 -40.50 -23.75 17.03
N ARG A 4 -40.32 -22.93 18.05
CA ARG A 4 -39.88 -21.53 17.92
C ARG A 4 -38.59 -21.56 17.10
N MET A 5 -38.67 -21.29 15.80
CA MET A 5 -37.47 -20.97 15.01
C MET A 5 -36.83 -19.77 15.71
N GLU A 6 -35.71 -20.01 16.40
CA GLU A 6 -34.84 -18.93 16.82
C GLU A 6 -34.53 -18.08 15.59
N LYS A 7 -34.99 -16.83 15.65
CA LYS A 7 -34.69 -15.85 14.60
C LYS A 7 -33.17 -15.68 14.58
N ILE A 8 -32.50 -16.40 13.69
CA ILE A 8 -31.05 -16.26 13.54
C ILE A 8 -30.79 -14.80 13.23
N ASP A 9 -30.08 -14.16 14.12
CA ASP A 9 -29.83 -12.73 14.15
C ASP A 9 -28.86 -12.39 12.99
N MET A 10 -29.42 -12.01 11.83
CA MET A 10 -28.69 -11.81 10.58
C MET A 10 -28.03 -10.42 10.53
N TYR A 11 -26.76 -10.36 10.18
CA TYR A 11 -26.05 -9.11 9.91
C TYR A 11 -26.46 -8.51 8.55
N ASP A 12 -26.40 -7.18 8.43
CA ASP A 12 -26.51 -6.54 7.12
C ASP A 12 -25.27 -6.84 6.27
N VAL A 13 -24.09 -6.72 6.88
CA VAL A 13 -22.80 -6.97 6.21
C VAL A 13 -21.87 -7.73 7.14
N ALA A 14 -21.30 -8.84 6.66
CA ALA A 14 -20.13 -9.46 7.25
C ALA A 14 -18.88 -9.00 6.48
N ILE A 15 -17.82 -8.68 7.21
CA ILE A 15 -16.55 -8.22 6.64
C ILE A 15 -15.46 -9.21 7.05
N ILE A 16 -14.71 -9.73 6.09
CA ILE A 16 -13.57 -10.61 6.35
C ILE A 16 -12.29 -9.81 6.35
N GLY A 17 -11.60 -9.75 7.50
CA GLY A 17 -10.35 -9.03 7.70
C GLY A 17 -10.54 -7.66 8.34
N GLY A 18 -9.79 -7.42 9.44
CA GLY A 18 -9.79 -6.20 10.23
C GLY A 18 -8.69 -5.19 9.85
N GLY A 19 -8.02 -5.37 8.72
CA GLY A 19 -7.03 -4.42 8.22
C GLY A 19 -7.64 -3.09 7.75
N PRO A 20 -6.85 -2.18 7.15
CA PRO A 20 -7.31 -0.83 6.77
C PRO A 20 -8.58 -0.81 5.92
N ALA A 21 -8.76 -1.76 5.00
CA ALA A 21 -9.99 -1.85 4.20
C ALA A 21 -11.19 -2.24 5.05
N GLY A 22 -11.09 -3.33 5.82
CA GLY A 22 -12.21 -3.84 6.61
C GLY A 22 -12.63 -2.86 7.70
N SER A 23 -11.68 -2.30 8.43
CA SER A 23 -11.94 -1.28 9.47
C SER A 23 -12.59 -0.02 8.90
N THR A 24 -12.14 0.44 7.71
CA THR A 24 -12.75 1.59 7.03
C THR A 24 -14.22 1.31 6.66
N ALA A 25 -14.47 0.17 6.01
CA ALA A 25 -15.84 -0.19 5.61
C ALA A 25 -16.75 -0.43 6.83
N ALA A 26 -16.24 -1.10 7.86
CA ALA A 26 -16.97 -1.35 9.10
C ALA A 26 -17.40 -0.05 9.79
N THR A 27 -16.47 0.91 9.94
CA THR A 27 -16.76 2.23 10.51
C THR A 27 -17.88 2.94 9.76
N LEU A 28 -17.79 2.99 8.43
CA LEU A 28 -18.77 3.72 7.61
C LEU A 28 -20.14 3.06 7.62
N LEU A 29 -20.21 1.76 7.52
CA LEU A 29 -21.46 1.00 7.54
C LEU A 29 -22.12 1.06 8.92
N ALA A 30 -21.36 0.89 10.00
CA ALA A 30 -21.90 0.99 11.36
C ALA A 30 -22.48 2.40 11.64
N ARG A 31 -21.78 3.48 11.23
CA ARG A 31 -22.29 4.85 11.33
C ARG A 31 -23.51 5.12 10.45
N ALA A 32 -23.68 4.37 9.37
CA ALA A 32 -24.91 4.40 8.56
C ALA A 32 -26.07 3.59 9.20
N GLY A 33 -25.89 3.08 10.43
CA GLY A 33 -26.89 2.31 11.17
C GLY A 33 -27.03 0.85 10.69
N ARG A 34 -26.01 0.31 9.99
CA ARG A 34 -26.00 -1.07 9.54
C ARG A 34 -25.46 -2.00 10.62
N ARG A 35 -26.03 -3.18 10.75
CA ARG A 35 -25.52 -4.23 11.61
C ARG A 35 -24.35 -4.93 10.94
N VAL A 36 -23.14 -4.69 11.44
CA VAL A 36 -21.88 -5.13 10.81
C VAL A 36 -21.10 -6.01 11.77
N VAL A 37 -20.53 -7.11 11.25
CA VAL A 37 -19.53 -7.91 11.94
C VAL A 37 -18.23 -7.94 11.12
N VAL A 38 -17.10 -7.72 11.80
CA VAL A 38 -15.74 -7.92 11.27
C VAL A 38 -15.18 -9.21 11.82
N LEU A 39 -14.72 -10.09 10.94
CA LEU A 39 -14.10 -11.37 11.27
C LEU A 39 -12.61 -11.28 10.98
N GLU A 40 -11.79 -11.16 12.01
CA GLU A 40 -10.34 -11.06 11.91
C GLU A 40 -9.69 -12.31 12.54
N ARG A 41 -8.83 -12.98 11.79
CA ARG A 41 -8.18 -14.22 12.23
C ARG A 41 -7.06 -14.02 13.24
N GLU A 42 -6.43 -12.83 13.21
CA GLU A 42 -5.31 -12.49 14.08
C GLU A 42 -5.80 -11.57 15.22
N LYS A 43 -4.99 -11.46 16.25
CA LYS A 43 -5.18 -10.49 17.31
C LYS A 43 -4.31 -9.27 17.06
N PHE A 44 -4.89 -8.08 17.16
CA PHE A 44 -4.14 -6.85 17.03
C PHE A 44 -3.54 -6.39 18.39
N PRO A 45 -2.36 -5.73 18.40
CA PRO A 45 -1.56 -5.31 17.24
C PRO A 45 -0.81 -6.48 16.59
N ARG A 46 -0.72 -6.46 15.25
CA ARG A 46 0.05 -7.43 14.48
C ARG A 46 0.97 -6.74 13.47
N PHE A 47 2.07 -7.39 13.12
CA PHE A 47 2.96 -6.87 12.09
C PHE A 47 2.32 -6.93 10.69
N HIS A 48 2.51 -5.87 9.91
CA HIS A 48 2.21 -5.83 8.48
C HIS A 48 3.15 -4.83 7.77
N ILE A 49 3.42 -5.03 6.48
CA ILE A 49 4.17 -4.06 5.66
C ILE A 49 3.23 -3.06 4.98
N GLY A 50 3.77 -1.90 4.54
CA GLY A 50 3.03 -0.83 3.90
C GLY A 50 2.89 0.39 4.82
N GLU A 51 4.03 0.99 5.16
CA GLU A 51 4.24 1.94 6.25
C GLU A 51 4.22 3.39 5.80
N SER A 52 4.18 3.64 4.49
CA SER A 52 4.20 4.98 3.90
C SER A 52 2.86 5.25 3.21
N LEU A 53 2.11 6.24 3.66
CA LEU A 53 0.77 6.55 3.14
C LEU A 53 0.79 7.64 2.07
N LEU A 54 -0.37 7.85 1.42
CA LEU A 54 -0.57 8.88 0.40
C LEU A 54 -1.58 9.94 0.85
N PRO A 55 -1.41 11.22 0.44
CA PRO A 55 -2.28 12.34 0.85
C PRO A 55 -3.77 12.13 0.59
N PHE A 56 -4.15 11.48 -0.50
CA PHE A 56 -5.56 11.21 -0.79
C PHE A 56 -6.26 10.32 0.25
N SER A 57 -5.51 9.49 0.98
CA SER A 57 -6.05 8.74 2.13
C SER A 57 -6.53 9.65 3.26
N THR A 58 -6.00 10.88 3.37
CA THR A 58 -6.37 11.80 4.45
C THR A 58 -7.81 12.30 4.35
N GLN A 59 -8.40 12.32 3.15
CA GLN A 59 -9.83 12.63 2.98
C GLN A 59 -10.71 11.55 3.62
N ALA A 60 -10.33 10.28 3.49
CA ALA A 60 -11.01 9.19 4.17
C ALA A 60 -10.83 9.28 5.69
N PHE A 61 -9.65 9.66 6.16
CA PHE A 61 -9.39 9.84 7.59
C PHE A 61 -10.22 10.97 8.20
N ASP A 62 -10.44 12.08 7.46
CA ASP A 62 -11.36 13.15 7.86
C ASP A 62 -12.80 12.60 7.97
N ARG A 63 -13.26 11.85 6.97
CA ARG A 63 -14.58 11.21 6.94
C ARG A 63 -14.78 10.20 8.08
N LEU A 64 -13.73 9.44 8.40
CA LEU A 64 -13.73 8.51 9.52
C LEU A 64 -13.62 9.20 10.89
N GLY A 65 -13.23 10.47 10.94
CA GLY A 65 -13.02 11.20 12.19
C GLY A 65 -11.79 10.73 12.98
N VAL A 66 -10.79 10.11 12.31
CA VAL A 66 -9.57 9.63 12.97
C VAL A 66 -8.37 10.57 12.79
N ARG A 67 -8.54 11.67 12.04
CA ARG A 67 -7.46 12.58 11.65
C ARG A 67 -6.63 13.08 12.83
N GLU A 68 -7.27 13.54 13.89
CA GLU A 68 -6.56 14.03 15.08
C GLU A 68 -5.78 12.92 15.80
N LYS A 69 -6.33 11.70 15.87
CA LYS A 69 -5.62 10.55 16.45
C LYS A 69 -4.34 10.27 15.64
N LEU A 70 -4.41 10.34 14.31
CA LEU A 70 -3.27 10.12 13.41
C LEU A 70 -2.22 11.24 13.52
N ASP A 71 -2.65 12.50 13.58
CA ASP A 71 -1.76 13.66 13.73
C ASP A 71 -0.95 13.62 15.04
N ARG A 72 -1.49 13.02 16.10
CA ARG A 72 -0.82 12.86 17.40
C ARG A 72 0.10 11.65 17.47
N THR A 73 -0.17 10.64 16.67
CA THR A 73 0.51 9.32 16.81
C THR A 73 1.61 9.11 15.79
N PHE A 74 1.43 9.60 14.55
CA PHE A 74 2.30 9.23 13.45
C PHE A 74 3.07 10.40 12.85
N LEU A 75 4.24 10.07 12.28
CA LEU A 75 5.11 11.05 11.64
C LEU A 75 4.44 11.60 10.37
N PRO A 76 4.33 12.93 10.19
CA PRO A 76 3.83 13.48 8.94
C PRO A 76 4.79 13.19 7.78
N LYS A 77 4.25 12.88 6.60
CA LYS A 77 4.97 12.68 5.35
C LYS A 77 4.59 13.76 4.35
N TYR A 78 5.53 14.61 3.98
CA TYR A 78 5.27 15.74 3.07
C TYR A 78 5.61 15.46 1.61
N GLY A 79 6.24 14.33 1.30
CA GLY A 79 6.64 14.00 -0.07
C GLY A 79 7.54 12.78 -0.13
N GLY A 80 8.45 12.79 -1.10
CA GLY A 80 9.46 11.76 -1.28
C GLY A 80 10.72 12.29 -1.95
N GLU A 81 11.77 11.51 -1.84
CA GLU A 81 13.04 11.72 -2.52
C GLU A 81 13.33 10.50 -3.40
N ILE A 82 13.62 10.73 -4.67
CA ILE A 82 14.06 9.66 -5.58
C ILE A 82 15.49 9.96 -5.98
N VAL A 83 16.39 9.00 -5.77
CA VAL A 83 17.82 9.13 -6.05
C VAL A 83 18.23 8.00 -6.99
N ALA A 84 19.01 8.34 -8.02
CA ALA A 84 19.68 7.35 -8.85
C ALA A 84 20.84 6.71 -8.08
N ALA A 85 21.06 5.42 -8.24
CA ALA A 85 22.10 4.66 -7.54
C ALA A 85 23.52 5.22 -7.70
N CYS A 86 23.80 5.93 -8.81
CA CYS A 86 25.08 6.60 -9.02
C CYS A 86 25.27 7.84 -8.13
N GLY A 87 24.26 8.31 -7.40
CA GLY A 87 24.32 9.50 -6.55
C GLY A 87 24.42 10.85 -7.27
N THR A 88 24.51 10.86 -8.61
CA THR A 88 24.70 12.11 -9.38
C THR A 88 23.43 12.91 -9.58
N ARG A 89 22.28 12.29 -9.40
CA ARG A 89 20.95 12.90 -9.57
C ARG A 89 19.95 12.35 -8.58
N GLY A 90 19.18 13.25 -8.05
CA GLY A 90 18.01 12.98 -7.24
C GLY A 90 17.05 14.14 -7.31
N ILE A 91 15.81 13.90 -6.98
CA ILE A 91 14.77 14.93 -6.83
C ILE A 91 14.03 14.71 -5.52
N LYS A 92 13.80 15.79 -4.81
CA LYS A 92 12.80 15.87 -3.76
C LYS A 92 11.53 16.44 -4.37
N PHE A 93 10.42 15.79 -4.10
CA PHE A 93 9.10 16.29 -4.49
C PHE A 93 8.22 16.39 -3.25
N TYR A 94 7.45 17.46 -3.16
CA TYR A 94 6.54 17.69 -2.05
C TYR A 94 5.10 17.62 -2.57
N PHE A 95 4.22 17.01 -1.81
CA PHE A 95 2.83 16.81 -2.23
C PHE A 95 2.10 18.12 -2.51
N LYS A 96 2.46 19.21 -1.81
CA LYS A 96 1.93 20.56 -2.06
C LYS A 96 2.16 21.08 -3.49
N ASP A 97 3.24 20.61 -4.14
CA ASP A 97 3.63 21.01 -5.49
C ASP A 97 2.97 20.17 -6.59
N GLY A 98 2.14 19.21 -6.21
CA GLY A 98 1.35 18.40 -7.14
C GLY A 98 0.32 19.23 -7.88
N LEU A 99 0.06 18.89 -9.15
CA LEU A 99 -0.94 19.58 -9.96
C LEU A 99 -2.32 19.49 -9.29
N ARG A 100 -2.91 20.62 -8.95
CA ARG A 100 -4.18 20.72 -8.20
C ARG A 100 -4.11 20.02 -6.83
N ALA A 101 -2.96 20.14 -6.14
CA ALA A 101 -2.79 19.61 -4.80
C ALA A 101 -3.88 20.15 -3.86
N ARG A 102 -4.57 19.26 -3.16
CA ARG A 102 -5.57 19.60 -2.14
C ARG A 102 -5.08 19.29 -0.73
N ARG A 103 -4.03 18.48 -0.62
CA ARG A 103 -3.44 18.02 0.62
C ARG A 103 -1.93 18.07 0.47
N ASP A 104 -1.26 18.57 1.49
CA ASP A 104 0.19 18.78 1.51
C ASP A 104 0.94 17.64 2.21
N ARG A 105 0.23 16.77 2.95
CA ARG A 105 0.83 15.71 3.75
C ARG A 105 0.01 14.43 3.82
N ALA A 106 0.70 13.35 4.13
CA ALA A 106 0.18 12.05 4.54
C ALA A 106 0.86 11.66 5.87
N TYR A 107 1.02 10.35 6.13
CA TYR A 107 1.69 9.83 7.31
C TYR A 107 2.67 8.70 6.94
N GLN A 108 3.74 8.59 7.73
CA GLN A 108 4.53 7.38 7.88
C GLN A 108 4.02 6.68 9.14
N VAL A 109 3.71 5.39 9.05
CA VAL A 109 3.01 4.70 10.12
C VAL A 109 3.66 3.36 10.47
N THR A 110 3.70 3.05 11.77
CA THR A 110 3.90 1.70 12.25
C THR A 110 2.58 0.95 12.04
N ARG A 111 2.54 0.00 11.11
CA ARG A 111 1.30 -0.67 10.69
C ARG A 111 0.57 -1.42 11.80
N SER A 112 1.27 -1.96 12.76
CA SER A 112 0.65 -2.60 13.93
C SER A 112 -0.22 -1.63 14.74
N GLU A 113 0.27 -0.41 14.95
CA GLU A 113 -0.45 0.64 15.66
C GLU A 113 -1.54 1.27 14.81
N PHE A 114 -1.24 1.55 13.53
CA PHE A 114 -2.19 2.14 12.59
C PHE A 114 -3.40 1.23 12.34
N ASP A 115 -3.14 -0.04 12.07
CA ASP A 115 -4.21 -1.01 11.80
C ASP A 115 -5.08 -1.22 13.05
N LYS A 116 -4.45 -1.30 14.25
CA LYS A 116 -5.17 -1.39 15.53
C LYS A 116 -6.04 -0.15 15.77
N LEU A 117 -5.50 1.04 15.56
CA LEU A 117 -6.25 2.30 15.73
C LEU A 117 -7.51 2.30 14.87
N LEU A 118 -7.43 1.87 13.61
CA LEU A 118 -8.59 1.81 12.72
C LEU A 118 -9.59 0.72 13.14
N LEU A 119 -9.12 -0.44 13.58
CA LEU A 119 -9.98 -1.54 14.03
C LEU A 119 -10.72 -1.17 15.31
N ASP A 120 -10.04 -0.58 16.29
CA ASP A 120 -10.66 -0.11 17.53
C ASP A 120 -11.68 1.00 17.23
N HIS A 121 -11.36 1.91 16.30
CA HIS A 121 -12.27 2.95 15.89
C HIS A 121 -13.54 2.40 15.21
N SER A 122 -13.43 1.30 14.47
CA SER A 122 -14.61 0.63 13.90
C SER A 122 -15.51 0.05 14.98
N ARG A 123 -14.92 -0.51 16.04
CA ARG A 123 -15.64 -1.00 17.23
C ARG A 123 -16.32 0.16 17.99
N GLU A 124 -15.60 1.25 18.22
CA GLU A 124 -16.15 2.49 18.82
C GLU A 124 -17.31 3.07 17.98
N SER A 125 -17.32 2.84 16.68
CA SER A 125 -18.37 3.30 15.76
C SER A 125 -19.59 2.37 15.69
N GLY A 126 -19.60 1.26 16.42
CA GLY A 126 -20.73 0.34 16.54
C GLY A 126 -20.62 -0.95 15.72
N ALA A 127 -19.49 -1.24 15.07
CA ALA A 127 -19.26 -2.52 14.43
C ALA A 127 -18.91 -3.59 15.48
N GLU A 128 -19.49 -4.79 15.35
CA GLU A 128 -19.01 -5.95 16.09
C GLU A 128 -17.70 -6.43 15.49
N VAL A 129 -16.66 -6.56 16.33
CA VAL A 129 -15.33 -7.00 15.88
C VAL A 129 -14.96 -8.29 16.63
N ARG A 130 -14.78 -9.36 15.88
CA ARG A 130 -14.34 -10.67 16.37
C ARG A 130 -12.92 -10.93 15.88
N GLU A 131 -11.95 -10.66 16.73
CA GLU A 131 -10.56 -11.04 16.54
C GLU A 131 -10.39 -12.54 16.83
N GLU A 132 -9.27 -13.13 16.42
CA GLU A 132 -8.94 -14.56 16.62
C GLU A 132 -10.03 -15.47 16.04
N THR A 133 -10.72 -15.03 15.00
CA THR A 133 -11.88 -15.69 14.39
C THR A 133 -11.64 -15.87 12.88
N ALA A 134 -11.37 -17.09 12.48
CA ALA A 134 -11.11 -17.45 11.08
C ALA A 134 -12.38 -17.89 10.35
N VAL A 135 -12.57 -17.41 9.13
CA VAL A 135 -13.59 -17.93 8.21
C VAL A 135 -13.09 -19.25 7.62
N LYS A 136 -13.87 -20.31 7.76
CA LYS A 136 -13.54 -21.66 7.29
C LYS A 136 -14.27 -22.03 6.02
N ASN A 137 -15.54 -21.67 5.91
CA ASN A 137 -16.34 -21.95 4.73
C ASN A 137 -17.36 -20.84 4.47
N ILE A 138 -17.77 -20.70 3.23
CA ILE A 138 -18.75 -19.71 2.79
C ILE A 138 -19.70 -20.38 1.82
N SER A 139 -20.99 -20.15 2.00
CA SER A 139 -22.02 -20.58 1.06
C SER A 139 -23.02 -19.44 0.81
N PHE A 140 -23.67 -19.49 -0.33
CA PHE A 140 -24.56 -18.43 -0.82
C PHE A 140 -25.95 -19.03 -1.09
N PRO A 141 -26.77 -19.24 -0.05
CA PRO A 141 -28.19 -19.46 -0.25
C PRO A 141 -28.85 -18.27 -0.95
N ASP A 142 -30.09 -18.45 -1.47
CA ASP A 142 -30.70 -17.47 -2.38
C ASP A 142 -30.80 -16.04 -1.84
N ASP A 143 -31.04 -15.89 -0.52
CA ASP A 143 -31.33 -14.58 0.09
C ASP A 143 -30.26 -14.06 1.07
N HIS A 144 -29.23 -14.86 1.40
CA HIS A 144 -28.21 -14.49 2.36
C HIS A 144 -26.84 -15.14 2.07
N VAL A 145 -25.85 -14.82 2.89
CA VAL A 145 -24.53 -15.47 2.94
C VAL A 145 -24.43 -16.22 4.26
N LYS A 146 -24.08 -17.49 4.20
CA LYS A 146 -23.76 -18.30 5.37
C LYS A 146 -22.25 -18.44 5.51
N ILE A 147 -21.72 -18.19 6.71
CA ILE A 147 -20.30 -18.11 6.98
C ILE A 147 -20.00 -19.02 8.18
N ASP A 148 -19.24 -20.08 7.95
CA ASP A 148 -18.74 -20.93 9.00
C ASP A 148 -17.43 -20.35 9.55
N ILE A 149 -17.39 -20.11 10.85
CA ILE A 149 -16.25 -19.52 11.56
C ILE A 149 -15.69 -20.46 12.62
N GLU A 150 -14.40 -20.30 12.91
CA GLU A 150 -13.72 -21.02 13.99
C GLU A 150 -12.82 -20.05 14.74
N THR A 151 -12.96 -20.01 16.06
CA THR A 151 -12.07 -19.24 16.94
C THR A 151 -10.76 -19.98 17.17
N VAL A 152 -9.71 -19.26 17.66
CA VAL A 152 -8.44 -19.90 18.05
C VAL A 152 -8.64 -20.96 19.15
N ALA A 153 -9.68 -20.82 19.98
CA ALA A 153 -10.05 -21.83 20.97
C ALA A 153 -10.70 -23.09 20.37
N GLY A 154 -10.93 -23.12 19.04
CA GLY A 154 -11.55 -24.25 18.34
C GLY A 154 -13.07 -24.24 18.35
N GLU A 155 -13.71 -23.18 18.86
CA GLU A 155 -15.15 -23.04 18.84
C GLU A 155 -15.65 -22.76 17.42
N ARG A 156 -16.63 -23.54 16.98
CA ARG A 156 -17.25 -23.41 15.66
C ARG A 156 -18.63 -22.80 15.75
N ASN A 157 -18.87 -21.79 14.96
CA ASN A 157 -20.13 -21.09 14.87
C ASN A 157 -20.50 -20.80 13.42
N VAL A 158 -21.78 -20.51 13.19
CA VAL A 158 -22.32 -20.13 11.89
C VAL A 158 -22.93 -18.75 12.00
N LEU A 159 -22.53 -17.84 11.09
CA LEU A 159 -23.11 -16.52 10.95
C LEU A 159 -23.87 -16.40 9.64
N GLN A 160 -24.85 -15.50 9.64
CA GLN A 160 -25.59 -15.13 8.44
C GLN A 160 -25.51 -13.63 8.21
N ALA A 161 -25.36 -13.23 6.94
CA ALA A 161 -25.34 -11.83 6.55
C ALA A 161 -26.05 -11.65 5.20
N ARG A 162 -26.64 -10.48 4.98
CA ARG A 162 -27.24 -10.14 3.67
C ARG A 162 -26.17 -10.02 2.59
N TYR A 163 -25.02 -9.43 2.95
CA TYR A 163 -23.85 -9.24 2.06
C TYR A 163 -22.55 -9.58 2.75
N LEU A 164 -21.58 -10.01 1.96
CA LEU A 164 -20.20 -10.28 2.39
C LEU A 164 -19.23 -9.32 1.70
N LEU A 165 -18.39 -8.66 2.48
CA LEU A 165 -17.28 -7.84 1.97
C LEU A 165 -15.95 -8.53 2.31
N ASP A 166 -15.26 -9.02 1.30
CA ASP A 166 -13.95 -9.62 1.48
C ASP A 166 -12.86 -8.54 1.48
N CYS A 167 -12.29 -8.30 2.67
CA CYS A 167 -11.14 -7.45 2.95
C CYS A 167 -9.97 -8.29 3.51
N SER A 168 -9.89 -9.59 3.19
CA SER A 168 -8.92 -10.55 3.73
C SER A 168 -7.48 -10.33 3.26
N GLY A 169 -7.22 -9.18 2.64
CA GLY A 169 -5.90 -8.83 2.14
C GLY A 169 -5.44 -9.78 1.03
N ARG A 170 -4.14 -10.08 1.02
CA ARG A 170 -3.52 -10.91 -0.03
C ARG A 170 -4.00 -12.36 -0.06
N GLN A 171 -4.71 -12.83 0.98
CA GLN A 171 -5.35 -14.16 0.95
C GLN A 171 -6.49 -14.21 -0.05
N THR A 172 -7.20 -13.08 -0.24
CA THR A 172 -8.33 -12.96 -1.19
C THR A 172 -9.22 -14.20 -1.13
N ILE A 173 -9.88 -14.39 0.02
CA ILE A 173 -10.64 -15.63 0.34
C ILE A 173 -11.65 -15.93 -0.76
N LEU A 174 -12.50 -14.97 -1.14
CA LEU A 174 -13.47 -15.17 -2.21
C LEU A 174 -12.79 -15.25 -3.59
N GLY A 175 -11.69 -14.51 -3.81
CA GLY A 175 -10.91 -14.62 -5.04
C GLY A 175 -10.33 -16.01 -5.23
N SER A 176 -9.89 -16.65 -4.15
CA SER A 176 -9.41 -18.03 -4.14
C SER A 176 -10.56 -19.03 -4.29
N PHE A 177 -11.64 -18.83 -3.55
CA PHE A 177 -12.84 -19.67 -3.58
C PHE A 177 -13.44 -19.77 -5.00
N PHE A 178 -13.55 -18.64 -5.70
CA PHE A 178 -14.07 -18.58 -7.07
C PHE A 178 -13.00 -18.69 -8.15
N LYS A 179 -11.71 -18.91 -7.79
CA LYS A 179 -10.57 -19.01 -8.73
C LYS A 179 -10.45 -17.79 -9.65
N LEU A 180 -10.58 -16.60 -9.10
CA LEU A 180 -10.60 -15.34 -9.84
C LEU A 180 -9.22 -14.70 -10.01
N LYS A 181 -8.22 -15.13 -9.25
CA LYS A 181 -6.90 -14.49 -9.17
C LYS A 181 -6.12 -14.63 -10.47
N LYS A 182 -5.63 -13.49 -11.00
CA LYS A 182 -4.74 -13.39 -12.16
C LYS A 182 -3.49 -12.62 -11.77
N THR A 183 -2.34 -13.26 -11.89
CA THR A 183 -1.02 -12.67 -11.59
C THR A 183 -0.46 -11.91 -12.79
N TYR A 184 0.49 -11.01 -12.51
CA TYR A 184 1.26 -10.28 -13.54
C TYR A 184 2.69 -10.82 -13.57
N ASP A 185 3.00 -11.67 -14.55
CA ASP A 185 4.29 -12.39 -14.66
C ASP A 185 5.51 -11.46 -14.71
N HIS A 186 5.34 -10.25 -15.26
CA HIS A 186 6.39 -9.24 -15.35
C HIS A 186 6.60 -8.42 -14.07
N LEU A 187 5.82 -8.66 -13.01
CA LEU A 187 5.89 -7.98 -11.72
C LEU A 187 6.13 -8.95 -10.55
N GLN A 188 6.83 -10.05 -10.81
CA GLN A 188 7.23 -11.01 -9.78
C GLN A 188 8.44 -10.44 -9.02
N LYS A 189 8.16 -9.67 -7.97
CA LYS A 189 9.17 -9.01 -7.15
C LYS A 189 9.32 -9.70 -5.81
N PHE A 190 10.48 -9.53 -5.21
CA PHE A 190 10.81 -10.00 -3.88
C PHE A 190 11.42 -8.84 -3.10
N SER A 191 11.00 -8.66 -1.86
CA SER A 191 11.59 -7.68 -0.96
C SER A 191 12.12 -8.31 0.29
N VAL A 192 13.21 -7.72 0.79
CA VAL A 192 13.79 -8.03 2.09
C VAL A 192 13.98 -6.72 2.83
N PHE A 193 13.62 -6.67 4.12
CA PHE A 193 13.62 -5.42 4.86
C PHE A 193 13.68 -5.65 6.38
N ALA A 194 14.08 -4.59 7.09
CA ALA A 194 14.09 -4.55 8.54
C ALA A 194 13.91 -3.11 9.05
N HIS A 195 13.67 -2.96 10.36
CA HIS A 195 13.67 -1.66 11.03
C HIS A 195 15.03 -1.40 11.68
N TYR A 196 15.47 -0.15 11.58
CA TYR A 196 16.75 0.32 12.10
C TYR A 196 16.54 1.59 12.92
N GLU A 197 17.33 1.77 13.96
CA GLU A 197 17.50 3.04 14.67
C GLU A 197 18.82 3.71 14.27
N ASN A 198 18.97 4.98 14.60
CA ASN A 198 20.18 5.78 14.36
C ASN A 198 20.61 5.89 12.87
N VAL A 199 19.63 5.78 11.95
CA VAL A 199 19.87 6.01 10.53
C VAL A 199 19.97 7.51 10.26
N ASP A 200 21.00 7.95 9.56
CA ASP A 200 21.19 9.35 9.23
C ASP A 200 20.11 9.86 8.25
N ARG A 201 19.50 10.98 8.57
CA ARG A 201 18.46 11.62 7.77
C ARG A 201 18.60 13.14 7.78
N ALA A 202 17.96 13.79 6.82
CA ALA A 202 17.90 15.24 6.79
C ALA A 202 17.11 15.80 7.97
N GLU A 203 17.29 17.07 8.25
CA GLU A 203 16.53 17.79 9.27
C GLU A 203 15.20 18.34 8.72
N GLY A 204 14.31 18.73 9.62
CA GLY A 204 13.04 19.36 9.30
C GLY A 204 12.10 18.50 8.41
N ILE A 205 11.46 19.16 7.47
CA ILE A 205 10.49 18.50 6.55
C ILE A 205 11.17 17.42 5.71
N ASP A 206 12.39 17.64 5.28
CA ASP A 206 13.14 16.69 4.45
C ASP A 206 13.41 15.37 5.18
N GLY A 207 13.54 15.41 6.50
CA GLY A 207 13.68 14.20 7.33
C GLY A 207 12.41 13.34 7.42
N THR A 208 11.29 13.82 6.90
CA THR A 208 10.01 13.06 6.85
C THR A 208 9.75 12.39 5.49
N LEU A 209 10.59 12.70 4.48
CA LEU A 209 10.42 12.16 3.14
C LEU A 209 10.78 10.67 3.10
N ILE A 210 9.98 9.88 2.39
CA ILE A 210 10.46 8.56 1.96
C ILE A 210 11.60 8.77 0.96
N ARG A 211 12.74 8.11 1.17
CA ARG A 211 13.82 8.08 0.20
C ARG A 211 13.80 6.77 -0.58
N MET A 212 13.83 6.87 -1.91
CA MET A 212 13.90 5.74 -2.82
C MET A 212 15.21 5.82 -3.61
N VAL A 213 16.04 4.78 -3.53
CA VAL A 213 17.30 4.69 -4.27
C VAL A 213 17.13 3.67 -5.38
N ARG A 214 17.18 4.12 -6.65
CA ARG A 214 16.95 3.26 -7.83
C ARG A 214 18.26 2.83 -8.47
N GLY A 215 18.57 1.54 -8.35
CA GLY A 215 19.66 0.86 -9.06
C GLY A 215 19.21 0.23 -10.38
N LEU A 216 20.12 -0.55 -11.00
CA LEU A 216 19.87 -1.21 -12.28
C LEU A 216 18.84 -2.32 -12.15
N ASP A 217 19.05 -3.24 -11.22
CA ASP A 217 18.28 -4.47 -11.00
C ASP A 217 17.43 -4.46 -9.73
N ARG A 218 17.61 -3.46 -8.87
CA ARG A 218 16.95 -3.34 -7.57
C ARG A 218 16.69 -1.88 -7.21
N TRP A 219 15.81 -1.67 -6.24
CA TRP A 219 15.61 -0.37 -5.62
C TRP A 219 15.43 -0.52 -4.11
N PHE A 220 15.77 0.53 -3.37
CA PHE A 220 15.65 0.57 -1.92
C PHE A 220 14.61 1.59 -1.52
N TRP A 221 13.93 1.31 -0.41
CA TRP A 221 13.21 2.32 0.34
C TRP A 221 13.92 2.60 1.66
N MET A 222 13.78 3.84 2.13
CA MET A 222 14.14 4.29 3.46
C MET A 222 12.97 5.13 3.96
N ILE A 223 12.17 4.57 4.87
CA ILE A 223 10.92 5.18 5.37
C ILE A 223 11.11 5.55 6.84
N PRO A 224 11.14 6.85 7.20
CA PRO A 224 11.19 7.26 8.60
C PRO A 224 9.85 6.96 9.30
N LEU A 225 9.84 6.11 10.32
CA LEU A 225 8.62 5.71 11.05
C LEU A 225 8.40 6.55 12.29
N THR A 226 9.49 6.86 13.00
CA THR A 226 9.51 7.69 14.20
C THR A 226 10.69 8.67 14.15
N PRO A 227 10.87 9.56 15.13
CA PRO A 227 12.08 10.40 15.20
C PRO A 227 13.40 9.64 15.14
N THR A 228 13.46 8.39 15.57
CA THR A 228 14.70 7.59 15.62
C THR A 228 14.67 6.35 14.73
N ARG A 229 13.48 5.81 14.42
CA ARG A 229 13.33 4.54 13.70
C ARG A 229 13.03 4.74 12.22
N MET A 230 13.64 3.90 11.39
CA MET A 230 13.45 3.88 9.94
C MET A 230 13.25 2.44 9.46
N SER A 231 12.32 2.25 8.52
CA SER A 231 12.17 1.02 7.75
C SER A 231 13.07 1.09 6.52
N ILE A 232 13.94 0.10 6.35
CA ILE A 232 14.84 -0.01 5.21
C ILE A 232 14.63 -1.35 4.54
N GLY A 233 14.45 -1.32 3.23
CA GLY A 233 14.29 -2.55 2.46
C GLY A 233 14.73 -2.40 1.02
N VAL A 234 14.97 -3.55 0.41
CA VAL A 234 15.36 -3.70 -0.98
C VAL A 234 14.33 -4.54 -1.73
N VAL A 235 14.02 -4.13 -2.95
CA VAL A 235 13.13 -4.84 -3.88
C VAL A 235 13.91 -5.20 -5.14
N MET A 236 13.79 -6.45 -5.56
CA MET A 236 14.41 -6.97 -6.79
C MET A 236 13.50 -8.00 -7.45
N ASP A 237 13.87 -8.48 -8.63
CA ASP A 237 13.17 -9.61 -9.22
C ASP A 237 13.38 -10.89 -8.39
N THR A 238 12.35 -11.73 -8.28
CA THR A 238 12.43 -13.00 -7.55
C THR A 238 13.55 -13.89 -8.09
N THR A 239 13.81 -13.83 -9.41
CA THR A 239 14.92 -14.53 -10.05
C THR A 239 16.28 -14.00 -9.61
N THR A 240 16.42 -12.68 -9.48
CA THR A 240 17.65 -12.03 -8.98
C THR A 240 17.93 -12.47 -7.54
N PHE A 241 16.92 -12.44 -6.65
CA PHE A 241 17.08 -12.90 -5.28
C PHE A 241 17.52 -14.36 -5.21
N ARG A 242 16.84 -15.26 -5.96
CA ARG A 242 17.19 -16.69 -6.00
C ARG A 242 18.62 -16.93 -6.49
N ALA A 243 19.09 -16.14 -7.48
CA ALA A 243 20.44 -16.25 -8.01
C ALA A 243 21.53 -15.88 -6.99
N MET A 244 21.20 -15.07 -5.99
CA MET A 244 22.14 -14.73 -4.89
C MET A 244 22.49 -15.93 -4.03
N LYS A 245 21.60 -16.92 -3.91
CA LYS A 245 21.75 -18.12 -3.05
C LYS A 245 22.04 -17.76 -1.58
N LEU A 246 21.48 -16.67 -1.10
CA LEU A 246 21.63 -16.17 0.25
C LEU A 246 20.31 -16.26 1.02
N LEU A 247 20.41 -16.36 2.35
CA LEU A 247 19.27 -16.15 3.23
C LEU A 247 18.85 -14.67 3.19
N PRO A 248 17.58 -14.35 3.49
CA PRO A 248 17.09 -12.97 3.44
C PRO A 248 17.96 -11.96 4.19
N GLU A 249 18.46 -12.32 5.38
CA GLU A 249 19.31 -11.45 6.19
C GLU A 249 20.61 -11.10 5.49
N ALA A 250 21.38 -12.11 5.06
CA ALA A 250 22.63 -11.90 4.34
C ALA A 250 22.43 -11.20 2.98
N ALA A 251 21.26 -11.41 2.34
CA ALA A 251 20.91 -10.72 1.10
C ALA A 251 20.66 -9.22 1.35
N LEU A 252 19.97 -8.86 2.44
CA LEU A 252 19.74 -7.46 2.81
C LEU A 252 21.05 -6.74 3.10
N GLU A 253 21.91 -7.31 3.94
CA GLU A 253 23.22 -6.77 4.29
C GLU A 253 24.10 -6.56 3.05
N LYS A 254 24.24 -7.60 2.24
CA LYS A 254 24.98 -7.50 0.97
C LYS A 254 24.46 -6.38 0.06
N CYS A 255 23.14 -6.28 -0.10
CA CYS A 255 22.55 -5.25 -0.94
C CYS A 255 22.79 -3.84 -0.40
N ILE A 256 22.80 -3.66 0.92
CA ILE A 256 23.12 -2.38 1.58
C ILE A 256 24.58 -2.03 1.34
N ASP A 257 25.51 -2.97 1.55
CA ASP A 257 26.96 -2.77 1.37
C ASP A 257 27.31 -2.41 -0.08
N GLU A 258 26.61 -2.99 -1.05
CA GLU A 258 26.80 -2.71 -2.48
C GLU A 258 26.21 -1.35 -2.93
N GLN A 259 25.45 -0.65 -2.05
CA GLN A 259 24.77 0.59 -2.43
C GLN A 259 25.23 1.80 -1.59
N PRO A 260 26.20 2.58 -2.07
CA PRO A 260 26.77 3.73 -1.34
C PRO A 260 25.72 4.73 -0.86
N MET A 261 24.70 5.01 -1.68
CA MET A 261 23.63 5.97 -1.36
C MET A 261 22.71 5.50 -0.20
N VAL A 262 22.77 4.24 0.17
CA VAL A 262 22.09 3.67 1.34
C VAL A 262 23.09 3.55 2.49
N LEU A 263 24.26 2.94 2.22
CA LEU A 263 25.29 2.64 3.21
C LEU A 263 25.79 3.91 3.93
N GLU A 264 25.98 5.03 3.22
CA GLU A 264 26.39 6.31 3.80
C GLU A 264 25.49 6.78 4.95
N ARG A 265 24.19 6.46 4.90
CA ARG A 265 23.22 6.82 5.94
C ARG A 265 23.11 5.80 7.06
N MET A 266 23.73 4.65 6.89
CA MET A 266 23.64 3.52 7.82
C MET A 266 24.90 3.34 8.69
N THR A 267 25.83 4.27 8.68
CA THR A 267 27.11 4.17 9.39
C THR A 267 26.94 3.97 10.91
N ARG A 268 25.86 4.49 11.49
CA ARG A 268 25.53 4.38 12.92
C ARG A 268 24.24 3.59 13.15
N ALA A 269 23.70 2.99 12.10
CA ALA A 269 22.42 2.31 12.16
C ALA A 269 22.51 0.99 12.92
N GLU A 270 21.53 0.74 13.79
CA GLU A 270 21.38 -0.50 14.55
C GLU A 270 20.06 -1.16 14.15
N ARG A 271 20.10 -2.44 13.80
CA ARG A 271 18.89 -3.18 13.46
C ARG A 271 18.11 -3.52 14.73
N VAL A 272 16.82 -3.14 14.75
CA VAL A 272 15.93 -3.29 15.92
C VAL A 272 14.75 -4.21 15.66
N SER A 273 14.74 -4.93 14.53
CA SER A 273 13.72 -5.93 14.22
C SER A 273 14.33 -7.17 13.57
N PRO A 274 13.59 -8.31 13.51
CA PRO A 274 13.91 -9.38 12.58
C PRO A 274 13.97 -8.86 11.15
N VAL A 275 14.65 -9.61 10.27
CA VAL A 275 14.55 -9.38 8.82
C VAL A 275 13.30 -10.06 8.30
N TYR A 276 12.49 -9.28 7.63
CA TYR A 276 11.26 -9.74 7.00
C TYR A 276 11.46 -9.90 5.49
N SER A 277 10.68 -10.77 4.91
CA SER A 277 10.64 -10.92 3.46
C SER A 277 9.20 -11.01 2.95
N ALA A 278 9.00 -10.55 1.73
CA ALA A 278 7.71 -10.66 1.08
C ALA A 278 7.89 -10.84 -0.43
N GLY A 279 7.09 -11.71 -1.05
CA GLY A 279 7.16 -12.04 -2.48
C GLY A 279 5.80 -12.09 -3.16
N ASP A 280 5.83 -12.23 -4.50
CA ASP A 280 4.66 -12.41 -5.38
C ASP A 280 3.55 -11.40 -5.16
N TYR A 281 3.81 -10.15 -5.52
CA TYR A 281 2.99 -9.04 -5.09
C TYR A 281 1.81 -8.71 -5.97
N SER A 282 2.01 -8.66 -7.29
CA SER A 282 1.04 -8.03 -8.17
C SER A 282 0.06 -9.03 -8.77
N TYR A 283 -1.23 -8.80 -8.49
CA TYR A 283 -2.34 -9.57 -9.06
C TYR A 283 -3.62 -8.75 -9.05
N ARG A 284 -4.61 -9.20 -9.79
CA ARG A 284 -6.01 -8.77 -9.66
C ARG A 284 -6.96 -9.95 -9.70
N ASN A 285 -8.14 -9.77 -9.16
CA ASN A 285 -9.24 -10.69 -9.37
C ASN A 285 -10.05 -10.30 -10.61
N ALA A 286 -10.45 -11.30 -11.41
CA ALA A 286 -11.18 -11.09 -12.67
C ALA A 286 -12.58 -10.50 -12.45
N LYS A 287 -13.16 -10.71 -11.25
CA LYS A 287 -14.43 -10.14 -10.81
C LYS A 287 -14.25 -9.54 -9.42
N LEU A 288 -14.84 -8.37 -9.18
CA LEU A 288 -14.80 -7.68 -7.89
C LEU A 288 -16.11 -7.79 -7.12
N PHE A 289 -17.12 -8.44 -7.67
CA PHE A 289 -18.40 -8.66 -7.04
C PHE A 289 -19.16 -9.88 -7.61
N GLY A 290 -20.04 -10.44 -6.82
CA GLY A 290 -21.07 -11.38 -7.22
C GLY A 290 -22.44 -10.91 -6.74
N ASP A 291 -23.39 -11.81 -6.62
CA ASP A 291 -24.75 -11.42 -6.24
C ASP A 291 -24.81 -10.82 -4.82
N ARG A 292 -24.11 -11.44 -3.86
CA ARG A 292 -24.12 -11.03 -2.44
C ARG A 292 -22.75 -10.77 -1.86
N TRP A 293 -21.76 -10.46 -2.70
CA TRP A 293 -20.40 -10.18 -2.21
C TRP A 293 -19.67 -9.14 -3.04
N LEU A 294 -18.73 -8.45 -2.38
CA LEU A 294 -17.73 -7.56 -2.99
C LEU A 294 -16.34 -7.91 -2.46
N LEU A 295 -15.31 -7.55 -3.24
CA LEU A 295 -13.90 -7.59 -2.84
C LEU A 295 -13.39 -6.16 -2.67
N ALA A 296 -12.66 -5.85 -1.59
CA ALA A 296 -12.02 -4.55 -1.39
C ALA A 296 -10.57 -4.71 -0.89
N GLY A 297 -9.77 -3.67 -1.06
CA GLY A 297 -8.35 -3.69 -0.71
C GLY A 297 -7.58 -4.72 -1.52
N ASP A 298 -6.56 -5.30 -0.88
CA ASP A 298 -5.73 -6.32 -1.53
C ASP A 298 -6.54 -7.57 -1.91
N ALA A 299 -7.71 -7.81 -1.28
CA ALA A 299 -8.59 -8.87 -1.70
C ALA A 299 -9.17 -8.64 -3.09
N ALA A 300 -9.34 -7.40 -3.54
CA ALA A 300 -9.71 -7.06 -4.91
C ALA A 300 -8.54 -7.21 -5.89
N GLY A 301 -7.34 -6.85 -5.44
CA GLY A 301 -6.09 -6.96 -6.17
C GLY A 301 -4.99 -6.12 -5.53
N PHE A 302 -3.76 -6.53 -5.79
CA PHE A 302 -2.58 -5.87 -5.24
C PHE A 302 -1.60 -5.49 -6.34
N ILE A 303 -1.05 -4.30 -6.25
CA ILE A 303 -0.04 -3.80 -7.17
C ILE A 303 1.21 -3.49 -6.35
N ASP A 304 2.37 -3.77 -6.93
CA ASP A 304 3.68 -3.52 -6.34
C ASP A 304 3.73 -2.15 -5.59
N PRO A 305 4.25 -2.12 -4.36
CA PRO A 305 4.13 -0.96 -3.45
C PRO A 305 5.12 0.18 -3.73
N VAL A 306 5.84 0.16 -4.85
CA VAL A 306 6.87 1.16 -5.15
C VAL A 306 6.39 2.61 -4.97
N PHE A 307 5.11 2.88 -5.21
CA PHE A 307 4.53 4.22 -5.04
C PHE A 307 3.60 4.33 -3.83
N SER A 308 3.75 3.46 -2.83
CA SER A 308 2.98 3.50 -1.57
C SER A 308 1.44 3.43 -1.75
N SER A 309 0.95 2.84 -2.84
CA SER A 309 -0.47 2.85 -3.21
C SER A 309 -1.34 1.83 -2.49
N GLY A 310 -0.78 0.82 -1.81
CA GLY A 310 -1.54 -0.31 -1.26
C GLY A 310 -2.61 0.13 -0.24
N VAL A 311 -2.23 0.87 0.80
CA VAL A 311 -3.18 1.36 1.83
C VAL A 311 -4.18 2.36 1.22
N PHE A 312 -3.75 3.20 0.28
CA PHE A 312 -4.67 4.09 -0.43
C PHE A 312 -5.74 3.31 -1.21
N LEU A 313 -5.34 2.30 -1.98
CA LEU A 313 -6.28 1.44 -2.71
C LEU A 313 -7.22 0.69 -1.76
N ALA A 314 -6.70 0.23 -0.62
CA ALA A 314 -7.49 -0.46 0.40
C ALA A 314 -8.59 0.46 0.96
N ILE A 315 -8.24 1.65 1.39
CA ILE A 315 -9.18 2.63 1.97
C ILE A 315 -10.19 3.11 0.93
N MET A 316 -9.74 3.51 -0.26
CA MET A 316 -10.59 4.02 -1.33
C MET A 316 -11.61 2.97 -1.81
N SER A 317 -11.18 1.72 -1.99
CA SER A 317 -12.10 0.65 -2.39
C SER A 317 -13.09 0.32 -1.27
N ALA A 318 -12.65 0.35 -0.01
CA ALA A 318 -13.51 0.11 1.15
C ALA A 318 -14.57 1.21 1.33
N GLU A 319 -14.20 2.49 1.20
CA GLU A 319 -15.18 3.59 1.19
C GLU A 319 -16.22 3.40 0.10
N SER A 320 -15.75 3.12 -1.13
CA SER A 320 -16.64 2.90 -2.27
C SER A 320 -17.55 1.67 -2.08
N ALA A 321 -17.02 0.59 -1.46
CA ALA A 321 -17.79 -0.60 -1.14
C ALA A 321 -18.85 -0.32 -0.05
N ALA A 322 -18.47 0.40 1.00
CA ALA A 322 -19.39 0.77 2.07
C ALA A 322 -20.55 1.63 1.55
N ASP A 323 -20.26 2.67 0.77
CA ASP A 323 -21.29 3.52 0.15
C ASP A 323 -22.20 2.73 -0.80
N THR A 324 -21.61 1.79 -1.54
CA THR A 324 -22.35 0.91 -2.46
C THR A 324 -23.30 -0.02 -1.69
N LEU A 325 -22.79 -0.67 -0.64
CA LEU A 325 -23.58 -1.59 0.18
C LEU A 325 -24.69 -0.88 0.96
N ASP A 326 -24.39 0.31 1.53
CA ASP A 326 -25.40 1.10 2.23
C ASP A 326 -26.58 1.49 1.31
N GLN A 327 -26.26 1.92 0.07
CA GLN A 327 -27.30 2.24 -0.92
C GLN A 327 -28.12 0.99 -1.33
N VAL A 328 -27.45 -0.14 -1.56
CA VAL A 328 -28.10 -1.40 -1.93
C VAL A 328 -28.97 -1.92 -0.78
N LEU A 329 -28.54 -1.76 0.47
CA LEU A 329 -29.34 -2.14 1.63
C LEU A 329 -30.60 -1.30 1.81
N ARG A 330 -30.62 -0.06 1.29
CA ARG A 330 -31.82 0.81 1.24
C ARG A 330 -32.73 0.50 0.08
N ASP A 331 -32.15 0.18 -1.10
CA ASP A 331 -32.88 -0.12 -2.32
C ASP A 331 -32.12 -1.17 -3.15
N GLU A 332 -32.56 -2.43 -3.03
CA GLU A 332 -31.92 -3.56 -3.71
C GLU A 332 -32.12 -3.53 -5.24
N SER A 333 -33.10 -2.78 -5.75
CA SER A 333 -33.36 -2.66 -7.18
C SER A 333 -32.17 -2.03 -7.93
N CYS A 334 -31.38 -1.20 -7.26
CA CYS A 334 -30.20 -0.53 -7.84
C CYS A 334 -28.91 -1.39 -7.75
N LYS A 335 -28.93 -2.57 -7.11
CA LYS A 335 -27.76 -3.42 -6.85
C LYS A 335 -26.86 -3.62 -8.05
N ARG A 336 -27.41 -4.12 -9.16
CA ARG A 336 -26.62 -4.46 -10.36
C ARG A 336 -25.87 -3.23 -10.92
N ARG A 337 -26.51 -2.07 -10.93
CA ARG A 337 -25.92 -0.81 -11.42
C ARG A 337 -24.81 -0.36 -10.49
N LEU A 338 -25.05 -0.35 -9.19
CA LEU A 338 -24.09 0.13 -8.19
C LEU A 338 -22.87 -0.77 -8.11
N PHE A 339 -23.04 -2.10 -8.11
CA PHE A 339 -21.93 -3.05 -8.11
C PHE A 339 -21.04 -2.92 -9.36
N LYS A 340 -21.65 -2.69 -10.54
CA LYS A 340 -20.89 -2.42 -11.76
C LYS A 340 -20.11 -1.10 -11.69
N ASN A 341 -20.70 -0.06 -11.10
CA ASN A 341 -20.04 1.24 -10.93
C ASN A 341 -18.86 1.13 -9.96
N TYR A 342 -19.05 0.42 -8.84
CA TYR A 342 -17.99 0.07 -7.90
C TYR A 342 -16.80 -0.60 -8.59
N ALA A 343 -17.05 -1.70 -9.28
CA ALA A 343 -16.01 -2.46 -9.94
C ALA A 343 -15.28 -1.63 -11.01
N ARG A 344 -16.02 -0.80 -11.77
CA ARG A 344 -15.45 0.08 -12.79
C ARG A 344 -14.53 1.14 -12.19
N ARG A 345 -14.90 1.70 -11.03
CA ARG A 345 -14.07 2.68 -10.32
C ARG A 345 -12.79 2.05 -9.79
N VAL A 346 -12.89 0.92 -9.09
CA VAL A 346 -11.73 0.23 -8.52
C VAL A 346 -10.78 -0.22 -9.62
N ASN A 347 -11.27 -0.86 -10.68
CA ASN A 347 -10.45 -1.29 -11.81
C ASN A 347 -9.74 -0.11 -12.49
N TYR A 348 -10.43 1.02 -12.71
CA TYR A 348 -9.81 2.21 -13.32
C TYR A 348 -8.59 2.69 -12.53
N ILE A 349 -8.70 2.78 -11.20
CA ILE A 349 -7.61 3.26 -10.36
C ILE A 349 -6.47 2.21 -10.31
N MET A 350 -6.82 0.93 -10.23
CA MET A 350 -5.81 -0.14 -10.32
C MET A 350 -5.07 -0.12 -11.66
N ASP A 351 -5.76 0.08 -12.79
CA ASP A 351 -5.14 0.17 -14.12
C ASP A 351 -4.18 1.36 -14.23
N MET A 352 -4.55 2.50 -13.63
CA MET A 352 -3.68 3.67 -13.58
C MET A 352 -2.37 3.37 -12.84
N TYR A 353 -2.45 2.79 -11.63
CA TYR A 353 -1.24 2.42 -10.87
C TYR A 353 -0.44 1.31 -11.55
N LEU A 354 -1.11 0.30 -12.12
CA LEU A 354 -0.44 -0.75 -12.86
C LEU A 354 0.37 -0.21 -14.05
N THR A 355 -0.21 0.73 -14.79
CA THR A 355 0.49 1.41 -15.90
C THR A 355 1.72 2.15 -15.39
N PHE A 356 1.60 2.86 -14.27
CA PHE A 356 2.68 3.64 -13.69
C PHE A 356 3.81 2.74 -13.15
N VAL A 357 3.46 1.68 -12.42
CA VAL A 357 4.41 0.67 -11.93
C VAL A 357 5.09 -0.07 -13.08
N THR A 358 4.35 -0.42 -14.14
CA THR A 358 4.92 -1.06 -15.33
C THR A 358 5.93 -0.15 -16.02
N ALA A 359 5.66 1.16 -16.14
CA ALA A 359 6.59 2.13 -16.69
C ALA A 359 7.87 2.23 -15.82
N TRP A 360 7.72 2.27 -14.49
CA TRP A 360 8.85 2.26 -13.55
C TRP A 360 9.77 1.06 -13.71
N TYR A 361 9.23 -0.15 -13.88
CA TYR A 361 10.06 -1.36 -14.00
C TYR A 361 10.60 -1.61 -15.41
N ARG A 362 9.78 -1.40 -16.44
CA ARG A 362 10.19 -1.68 -17.82
C ARG A 362 11.07 -0.59 -18.44
N ARG A 363 10.98 0.64 -17.93
CA ARG A 363 11.64 1.83 -18.46
C ARG A 363 12.30 2.65 -17.35
N SER A 364 12.91 1.97 -16.38
CA SER A 364 13.42 2.60 -15.14
C SER A 364 14.33 3.80 -15.43
N LYS A 365 15.26 3.65 -16.37
CA LYS A 365 16.23 4.69 -16.72
C LYS A 365 15.52 5.86 -17.38
N GLU A 366 14.74 5.58 -18.42
CA GLU A 366 14.00 6.60 -19.16
C GLU A 366 12.95 7.30 -18.28
N PHE A 367 12.28 6.51 -17.41
CA PHE A 367 11.35 7.06 -16.42
C PHE A 367 12.02 8.09 -15.52
N LEU A 368 13.17 7.75 -14.94
CA LEU A 368 13.94 8.65 -14.10
C LEU A 368 14.49 9.86 -14.89
N GLU A 369 15.02 9.63 -16.08
CA GLU A 369 15.54 10.70 -16.94
C GLU A 369 14.49 11.76 -17.23
N VAL A 370 13.25 11.35 -17.52
CA VAL A 370 12.13 12.27 -17.77
C VAL A 370 11.58 12.88 -16.48
N PHE A 371 11.44 12.08 -15.42
CA PHE A 371 10.90 12.58 -14.14
C PHE A 371 11.86 13.53 -13.43
N LEU A 372 13.18 13.29 -13.52
CA LEU A 372 14.23 14.14 -12.93
C LEU A 372 14.64 15.30 -13.84
N ASN A 373 13.89 15.58 -14.89
CA ASN A 373 14.22 16.69 -15.80
C ASN A 373 13.98 18.05 -15.12
N PRO A 374 15.03 18.88 -14.97
CA PRO A 374 14.90 20.18 -14.31
C PRO A 374 14.06 21.20 -15.12
N THR A 375 13.85 20.97 -16.43
CA THR A 375 13.11 21.90 -17.33
C THR A 375 11.69 21.39 -17.58
N ASP A 376 10.84 21.42 -16.55
CA ASP A 376 9.44 21.01 -16.67
C ASP A 376 8.53 22.19 -17.06
N THR A 377 8.62 22.64 -18.30
CA THR A 377 7.78 23.75 -18.83
C THR A 377 6.31 23.41 -18.94
N MET A 378 5.95 22.12 -19.02
CA MET A 378 4.56 21.66 -19.19
C MET A 378 3.92 21.19 -17.88
N GLN A 379 4.61 21.32 -16.76
CA GLN A 379 4.16 20.81 -15.45
C GLN A 379 3.89 19.28 -15.45
N ILE A 380 4.68 18.53 -16.18
CA ILE A 380 4.56 17.06 -16.25
C ILE A 380 4.93 16.45 -14.91
N ALA A 381 6.04 16.91 -14.30
CA ALA A 381 6.45 16.46 -12.97
C ALA A 381 5.38 16.76 -11.90
N ALA A 382 4.68 17.91 -11.99
CA ALA A 382 3.58 18.25 -11.10
C ALA A 382 2.38 17.31 -11.28
N ALA A 383 2.09 16.84 -12.51
CA ALA A 383 1.06 15.84 -12.76
C ALA A 383 1.45 14.45 -12.25
N VAL A 384 2.71 14.04 -12.43
CA VAL A 384 3.26 12.80 -11.84
C VAL A 384 3.18 12.88 -10.32
N ASN A 385 3.58 14.00 -9.72
CA ASN A 385 3.47 14.22 -8.27
C ASN A 385 2.01 14.13 -7.79
N ALA A 386 1.04 14.66 -8.53
CA ALA A 386 -0.37 14.51 -8.19
C ALA A 386 -0.81 13.02 -8.15
N VAL A 387 -0.34 12.19 -9.09
CA VAL A 387 -0.59 10.74 -9.08
C VAL A 387 0.12 10.06 -7.90
N LEU A 388 1.38 10.45 -7.60
CA LEU A 388 2.13 9.99 -6.43
C LEU A 388 1.48 10.41 -5.10
N ALA A 389 0.69 11.48 -5.10
CA ALA A 389 -0.12 11.91 -3.96
C ALA A 389 -1.44 11.13 -3.81
N GLY A 390 -1.76 10.21 -4.73
CA GLY A 390 -2.98 9.41 -4.73
C GLY A 390 -4.14 10.01 -5.55
N ASN A 391 -3.89 11.04 -6.38
CA ASN A 391 -4.95 11.57 -7.26
C ASN A 391 -5.37 10.52 -8.28
N GLU A 392 -6.69 10.30 -8.41
CA GLU A 392 -7.27 9.32 -9.35
C GLU A 392 -7.00 9.64 -10.84
N GLY A 393 -6.34 10.74 -11.15
CA GLY A 393 -5.96 11.11 -12.53
C GLY A 393 -7.12 11.36 -13.49
N ARG A 394 -8.35 11.54 -12.98
CA ARG A 394 -9.56 11.67 -13.83
C ARG A 394 -9.69 13.01 -14.54
N SER A 395 -9.06 14.06 -13.99
CA SER A 395 -9.15 15.39 -14.59
C SER A 395 -8.35 15.48 -15.89
N PHE A 396 -8.90 16.17 -16.90
CA PHE A 396 -8.23 16.37 -18.18
C PHE A 396 -6.81 16.95 -18.03
N PRO A 397 -6.56 17.98 -17.17
CA PRO A 397 -5.21 18.53 -16.98
C PRO A 397 -4.17 17.52 -16.50
N ILE A 398 -4.56 16.50 -15.72
CA ILE A 398 -3.66 15.43 -15.30
C ILE A 398 -3.53 14.38 -16.39
N LYS A 399 -4.64 13.97 -17.02
CA LYS A 399 -4.64 12.92 -18.05
C LYS A 399 -3.71 13.20 -19.22
N TRP A 400 -3.80 14.39 -19.82
CA TRP A 400 -2.98 14.71 -21.00
C TRP A 400 -1.50 14.84 -20.65
N ARG A 401 -1.17 15.33 -19.43
CA ARG A 401 0.22 15.39 -18.94
C ARG A 401 0.78 14.01 -18.65
N MET A 402 -0.01 13.12 -18.05
CA MET A 402 0.38 11.73 -17.87
C MET A 402 0.58 11.01 -19.21
N TRP A 403 -0.27 11.29 -20.21
CA TRP A 403 -0.06 10.79 -21.56
C TRP A 403 1.26 11.28 -22.15
N LEU A 404 1.57 12.58 -22.04
CA LEU A 404 2.86 13.13 -22.45
C LEU A 404 4.03 12.53 -21.68
N PHE A 405 3.88 12.34 -20.37
CA PHE A 405 4.89 11.67 -19.57
C PHE A 405 5.24 10.29 -20.13
N TYR A 406 4.24 9.45 -20.37
CA TYR A 406 4.47 8.13 -20.95
C TYR A 406 5.01 8.20 -22.37
N PHE A 407 4.59 9.17 -23.16
CA PHE A 407 5.14 9.41 -24.49
C PHE A 407 6.64 9.73 -24.40
N PHE A 408 7.04 10.68 -23.57
CA PHE A 408 8.46 11.03 -23.39
C PHE A 408 9.27 9.89 -22.79
N VAL A 409 8.76 9.16 -21.82
CA VAL A 409 9.43 7.96 -21.26
C VAL A 409 9.71 6.92 -22.37
N ASN A 410 8.77 6.69 -23.27
CA ASN A 410 8.96 5.76 -24.38
C ASN A 410 9.91 6.32 -25.46
N ALA A 411 9.78 7.60 -25.78
CA ALA A 411 10.58 8.25 -26.82
C ALA A 411 12.03 8.54 -26.37
N GLN A 412 12.27 8.71 -25.05
CA GLN A 412 13.59 8.97 -24.46
C GLN A 412 14.64 7.89 -24.87
N ARG A 413 14.20 6.67 -25.18
CA ARG A 413 15.07 5.62 -25.66
C ARG A 413 15.75 6.00 -27.00
N PHE A 414 15.00 6.64 -27.88
CA PHE A 414 15.43 6.99 -29.25
C PHE A 414 15.96 8.41 -29.35
N PHE A 415 15.34 9.34 -28.62
CA PHE A 415 15.68 10.76 -28.61
C PHE A 415 15.95 11.21 -27.19
N ALA A 416 17.08 11.84 -26.93
CA ALA A 416 17.45 12.33 -25.60
C ALA A 416 16.74 13.65 -25.29
N PHE A 417 15.46 13.61 -24.95
CA PHE A 417 14.68 14.78 -24.48
C PHE A 417 15.14 15.26 -23.11
N SER A 418 15.68 14.37 -22.30
CA SER A 418 16.26 14.64 -21.00
C SER A 418 17.68 14.11 -20.95
N PRO A 419 18.57 14.71 -20.13
CA PRO A 419 19.95 14.25 -19.99
C PRO A 419 20.00 12.79 -19.54
N ARG A 420 20.89 12.01 -20.15
CA ARG A 420 21.08 10.59 -19.84
C ARG A 420 21.58 10.37 -18.41
N LEU A 421 21.15 9.27 -17.79
CA LEU A 421 21.41 8.90 -16.41
C LEU A 421 22.12 7.54 -16.33
N SER A 422 23.05 7.39 -15.42
CA SER A 422 23.58 6.08 -15.01
C SER A 422 22.82 5.56 -13.79
N LEU A 423 22.52 4.27 -13.77
CA LEU A 423 21.96 3.57 -12.61
C LEU A 423 23.00 2.66 -11.93
N VAL A 424 24.25 2.71 -12.39
CA VAL A 424 25.37 1.96 -11.80
C VAL A 424 25.89 2.75 -10.61
N PRO A 425 26.02 2.13 -9.41
CA PRO A 425 26.62 2.79 -8.26
C PRO A 425 28.03 3.29 -8.57
N LYS A 426 28.40 4.49 -8.11
CA LYS A 426 29.80 4.91 -8.11
C LYS A 426 30.55 3.99 -7.15
N LYS A 427 31.72 3.50 -7.58
CA LYS A 427 32.66 2.89 -6.64
C LYS A 427 33.03 3.94 -5.60
N MET A 428 32.93 3.61 -4.32
CA MET A 428 33.52 4.43 -3.27
C MET A 428 35.04 4.33 -3.45
N ASP A 429 35.71 5.46 -3.61
CA ASP A 429 37.16 5.51 -3.44
C ASP A 429 37.44 5.16 -1.98
N VAL A 430 38.06 3.99 -1.76
CA VAL A 430 38.40 3.45 -0.44
C VAL A 430 39.61 4.18 0.17
N GLU A 431 39.88 5.39 -0.25
CA GLU A 431 40.95 6.22 0.32
C GLU A 431 40.37 7.29 1.24
N SER A 432 40.07 6.91 2.47
CA SER A 432 40.23 7.67 3.72
C SER A 432 39.57 6.96 4.91
N LYS A 433 40.12 5.83 5.33
CA LYS A 433 40.04 5.54 6.76
C LYS A 433 40.98 6.52 7.44
N PRO A 434 40.54 7.35 8.40
CA PRO A 434 41.45 8.07 9.23
C PRO A 434 42.31 7.04 9.97
N GLU A 435 43.64 7.11 9.77
CA GLU A 435 44.58 6.36 10.57
C GLU A 435 44.30 6.65 12.05
N ALA A 436 44.14 5.58 12.82
CA ALA A 436 44.08 5.65 14.27
C ALA A 436 45.36 6.37 14.73
N VAL A 437 45.23 7.60 15.20
CA VAL A 437 46.30 8.33 15.85
C VAL A 437 46.66 7.53 17.11
N GLY A 438 47.79 6.84 17.03
CA GLY A 438 48.36 6.08 18.10
C GLY A 438 48.58 6.94 19.33
N ALA A 439 48.12 6.43 20.46
CA ALA A 439 48.54 6.94 21.76
C ALA A 439 50.05 6.81 21.91
N PHE A 440 50.74 7.90 22.12
CA PHE A 440 52.05 7.91 22.70
C PHE A 440 52.07 8.79 23.95
N SER A 441 52.47 8.12 25.02
CA SER A 441 53.03 8.53 26.32
C SER A 441 52.27 9.59 27.13
#